data_f1da296c131dbada60de6368250c26ff
#
_entry.id   f1da296c131dbada60de6368250c26ff
#
_cell.length_a   1.000
_cell.length_b   1.000
_cell.length_c   1.000
_cell.angle_alpha   90.00
_cell.angle_beta   90.00
_cell.angle_gamma   90.00
#
_symmetry.space_group_name_H-M   'P 1'
#
loop_
_entity.id
_entity.type
_entity.pdbx_description
1 polymer ?
#
loop_
_entity_poly.entity_id
_entity_poly.type
_entity_poly.pdbx_seq_one_letter_code
_entity_poly.pdbx_strand_id
1 'polypeptide(L)'
;MAVNQLKAGAALSYISIGLNNIIGLLYTPYMLRMMGQNEYGLYSLVASVVAYLTVLDLGFGNAIVRYTAKFRAEAKTKEQYEMFGMFLVLYCAIGLVALGAGFGLYLHIDTLFGDTMSPEELGKVRVMMLLMVFNIAFTLSLIHISEPTRPLYIS
;
A
#
# COMPACT_ATOMS: atom_id res chain seq x y z
N MET A 1 16.50 24.81 18.31
CA MET A 1 15.87 23.48 18.51
C MET A 1 15.44 22.82 17.18
N ALA A 2 14.87 23.54 16.22
CA ALA A 2 14.39 22.98 14.94
C ALA A 2 15.43 22.23 14.09
N VAL A 3 16.69 22.72 14.04
CA VAL A 3 17.75 22.09 13.23
C VAL A 3 18.15 20.70 13.73
N ASN A 4 18.07 20.47 15.05
CA ASN A 4 18.36 19.14 15.62
C ASN A 4 17.24 18.12 15.33
N GLN A 5 15.99 18.57 15.28
CA GLN A 5 14.87 17.68 14.91
C GLN A 5 14.92 17.27 13.45
N LEU A 6 15.32 18.19 12.55
CA LEU A 6 15.47 17.90 11.12
C LEU A 6 16.60 16.87 10.87
N LYS A 7 17.73 17.06 11.55
CA LYS A 7 18.86 16.12 11.46
C LYS A 7 18.50 14.74 12.04
N ALA A 8 17.80 14.70 13.17
CA ALA A 8 17.34 13.45 13.77
C ALA A 8 16.34 12.74 12.86
N GLY A 9 15.38 13.46 12.25
CA GLY A 9 14.44 12.91 11.30
C GLY A 9 15.12 12.33 10.06
N ALA A 10 16.09 13.07 9.49
CA ALA A 10 16.87 12.59 8.36
C ALA A 10 17.68 11.32 8.73
N ALA A 11 18.34 11.32 9.87
CA ALA A 11 19.11 10.16 10.34
C ALA A 11 18.22 8.92 10.52
N LEU A 12 17.05 9.08 11.14
CA LEU A 12 16.07 7.99 11.29
C LEU A 12 15.59 7.46 9.94
N SER A 13 15.34 8.34 8.97
CA SER A 13 14.94 7.94 7.61
C SER A 13 16.03 7.12 6.93
N TYR A 14 17.29 7.52 6.99
CA TYR A 14 18.40 6.75 6.43
C TYR A 14 18.59 5.40 7.13
N ILE A 15 18.45 5.35 8.46
CA ILE A 15 18.50 4.10 9.23
C ILE A 15 17.36 3.17 8.79
N SER A 16 16.14 3.69 8.65
CA SER A 16 14.99 2.91 8.17
C SER A 16 15.22 2.36 6.76
N ILE A 17 15.73 3.17 5.84
CA ILE A 17 16.07 2.73 4.48
C ILE A 17 17.14 1.64 4.52
N GLY A 18 18.19 1.83 5.30
CA GLY A 18 19.27 0.84 5.47
C GLY A 18 18.75 -0.47 6.03
N LEU A 19 17.94 -0.43 7.08
CA LEU A 19 17.33 -1.63 7.69
C LEU A 19 16.40 -2.35 6.70
N ASN A 20 15.55 -1.64 5.98
CA ASN A 20 14.68 -2.24 4.98
C ASN A 20 15.48 -2.93 3.87
N ASN A 21 16.57 -2.32 3.39
CA ASN A 21 17.43 -2.92 2.38
C ASN A 21 18.14 -4.18 2.90
N ILE A 22 18.66 -4.15 4.13
CA ILE A 22 19.32 -5.32 4.76
C ILE A 22 18.30 -6.45 4.95
N ILE A 23 17.11 -6.14 5.47
CA ILE A 23 16.03 -7.12 5.63
C ILE A 23 15.67 -7.72 4.26
N GLY A 24 15.49 -6.92 3.22
CA GLY A 24 15.18 -7.40 1.87
C GLY A 24 16.26 -8.32 1.30
N LEU A 25 17.54 -7.97 1.48
CA LEU A 25 18.67 -8.79 1.05
C LEU A 25 18.75 -10.15 1.75
N LEU A 26 18.39 -10.20 3.03
CA LEU A 26 18.38 -11.45 3.79
C LEU A 26 17.10 -12.25 3.59
N TYR A 27 15.96 -11.55 3.47
CA TYR A 27 14.65 -12.16 3.35
C TYR A 27 14.46 -12.90 2.02
N THR A 28 14.92 -12.31 0.91
CA THR A 28 14.78 -12.92 -0.42
C THR A 28 15.44 -14.31 -0.51
N PRO A 29 16.72 -14.50 -0.18
CA PRO A 29 17.33 -15.83 -0.22
C PRO A 29 16.75 -16.79 0.82
N TYR A 30 16.28 -16.28 1.96
CA TYR A 30 15.58 -17.09 2.96
C TYR A 30 14.26 -17.63 2.38
N MET A 31 13.44 -16.78 1.78
CA MET A 31 12.18 -17.18 1.15
C MET A 31 12.40 -18.18 0.01
N LEU A 32 13.41 -17.95 -0.85
CA LEU A 32 13.78 -18.89 -1.92
C LEU A 32 14.17 -20.27 -1.38
N ARG A 33 14.87 -20.33 -0.25
CA ARG A 33 15.25 -21.61 0.40
C ARG A 33 14.05 -22.33 1.00
N MET A 34 13.12 -21.59 1.61
CA MET A 34 11.97 -22.19 2.32
C MET A 34 10.84 -22.59 1.37
N MET A 35 10.54 -21.77 0.38
CA MET A 35 9.43 -21.98 -0.56
C MET A 35 9.88 -22.78 -1.81
N GLY A 36 11.15 -22.66 -2.19
CA GLY A 36 11.63 -23.14 -3.48
C GLY A 36 11.39 -22.12 -4.60
N GLN A 37 12.03 -22.34 -5.76
CA GLN A 37 12.01 -21.39 -6.87
C GLN A 37 10.62 -21.17 -7.45
N ASN A 38 9.84 -22.25 -7.62
CA ASN A 38 8.52 -22.17 -8.24
C ASN A 38 7.53 -21.39 -7.38
N GLU A 39 7.41 -21.75 -6.11
CA GLU A 39 6.49 -21.07 -5.19
C GLU A 39 6.87 -19.60 -4.98
N TYR A 40 8.17 -19.32 -4.84
CA TYR A 40 8.65 -17.94 -4.74
C TYR A 40 8.39 -17.16 -6.04
N GLY A 41 8.53 -17.80 -7.20
CA GLY A 41 8.20 -17.21 -8.50
C GLY A 41 6.72 -16.82 -8.60
N LEU A 42 5.81 -17.71 -8.20
CA LEU A 42 4.38 -17.45 -8.17
C LEU A 42 4.03 -16.29 -7.21
N TYR A 43 4.60 -16.31 -6.01
CA TYR A 43 4.43 -15.22 -5.05
C TYR A 43 4.92 -13.88 -5.62
N SER A 44 6.10 -13.85 -6.22
CA SER A 44 6.71 -12.65 -6.80
C SER A 44 5.87 -12.09 -7.96
N LEU A 45 5.30 -12.95 -8.79
CA LEU A 45 4.41 -12.58 -9.88
C LEU A 45 3.16 -11.88 -9.33
N VAL A 46 2.47 -12.51 -8.38
CA VAL A 46 1.26 -11.93 -7.77
C VAL A 46 1.59 -10.64 -7.04
N ALA A 47 2.70 -10.58 -6.30
CA ALA A 47 3.16 -9.36 -5.63
C ALA A 47 3.44 -8.22 -6.62
N SER A 48 3.98 -8.53 -7.80
CA SER A 48 4.20 -7.53 -8.86
C SER A 48 2.90 -6.96 -9.40
N VAL A 49 1.91 -7.81 -9.66
CA VAL A 49 0.58 -7.36 -10.11
C VAL A 49 -0.06 -6.45 -9.07
N VAL A 50 0.01 -6.83 -7.79
CA VAL A 50 -0.51 -6.03 -6.68
C VAL A 50 0.24 -4.70 -6.56
N ALA A 51 1.56 -4.68 -6.76
CA ALA A 51 2.35 -3.47 -6.76
C ALA A 51 1.88 -2.46 -7.83
N TYR A 52 1.49 -2.93 -9.02
CA TYR A 52 0.89 -2.06 -10.03
C TYR A 52 -0.45 -1.46 -9.57
N LEU A 53 -1.27 -2.23 -8.86
CA LEU A 53 -2.52 -1.70 -8.32
C LEU A 53 -2.28 -0.63 -7.24
N THR A 54 -1.22 -0.76 -6.44
CA THR A 54 -0.87 0.25 -5.43
C THR A 54 -0.32 1.55 -6.03
N VAL A 55 0.20 1.52 -7.26
CA VAL A 55 0.61 2.76 -7.97
C VAL A 55 -0.58 3.71 -8.17
N LEU A 56 -1.81 3.20 -8.18
CA LEU A 56 -3.03 4.02 -8.26
C LEU A 56 -3.18 4.98 -7.06
N ASP A 57 -2.49 4.76 -5.96
CA ASP A 57 -2.43 5.72 -4.83
C ASP A 57 -1.79 7.06 -5.21
N LEU A 58 -1.00 7.11 -6.30
CA LEU A 58 -0.39 8.33 -6.86
C LEU A 58 0.36 9.20 -5.83
N GLY A 59 0.68 8.66 -4.66
CA GLY A 59 1.40 9.37 -3.59
C GLY A 59 0.58 10.47 -2.90
N PHE A 60 -0.74 10.42 -2.98
CA PHE A 60 -1.63 11.39 -2.31
C PHE A 60 -1.44 11.45 -0.80
N GLY A 61 -1.00 10.36 -0.16
CA GLY A 61 -0.68 10.34 1.26
C GLY A 61 0.31 11.43 1.66
N ASN A 62 1.34 11.67 0.85
CA ASN A 62 2.31 12.75 1.10
C ASN A 62 1.68 14.16 0.96
N ALA A 63 0.74 14.32 0.04
CA ALA A 63 0.00 15.56 -0.13
C ALA A 63 -0.89 15.84 1.09
N ILE A 64 -1.61 14.84 1.59
CA ILE A 64 -2.46 14.94 2.78
C ILE A 64 -1.64 15.40 3.99
N VAL A 65 -0.50 14.76 4.26
CA VAL A 65 0.38 15.14 5.38
C VAL A 65 0.84 16.58 5.27
N ARG A 66 1.26 17.01 4.07
CA ARG A 66 1.75 18.37 3.82
C ARG A 66 0.65 19.42 4.03
N TYR A 67 -0.53 19.21 3.45
CA TYR A 67 -1.63 20.16 3.56
C TYR A 67 -2.25 20.18 4.96
N THR A 68 -2.29 19.04 5.65
CA THR A 68 -2.71 18.97 7.06
C THR A 68 -1.81 19.81 7.94
N ALA A 69 -0.48 19.70 7.78
CA ALA A 69 0.46 20.52 8.54
C ALA A 69 0.28 22.01 8.26
N LYS A 70 0.03 22.39 6.99
CA LYS A 70 -0.21 23.77 6.59
C LYS A 70 -1.49 24.33 7.22
N PHE A 71 -2.62 23.66 7.06
CA PHE A 71 -3.90 24.14 7.60
C PHE A 71 -3.92 24.19 9.12
N ARG A 72 -3.21 23.28 9.80
CA ARG A 72 -3.01 23.37 11.26
C ARG A 72 -2.21 24.62 11.66
N ALA A 73 -1.14 24.93 10.94
CA ALA A 73 -0.33 26.12 11.23
C ALA A 73 -1.12 27.42 10.99
N GLU A 74 -2.04 27.42 10.03
CA GLU A 74 -2.92 28.55 9.70
C GLU A 74 -4.22 28.60 10.51
N ALA A 75 -4.44 27.65 11.44
CA ALA A 75 -5.68 27.48 12.23
C ALA A 75 -6.97 27.38 11.37
N LYS A 76 -6.85 26.88 10.15
CA LYS A 76 -7.93 26.70 9.18
C LYS A 76 -8.57 25.31 9.29
N THR A 77 -9.31 25.11 10.36
CA THR A 77 -9.92 23.79 10.65
C THR A 77 -10.99 23.38 9.64
N LYS A 78 -11.79 24.33 9.16
CA LYS A 78 -12.85 24.04 8.19
C LYS A 78 -12.27 23.55 6.86
N GLU A 79 -11.29 24.26 6.33
CA GLU A 79 -10.60 23.89 5.08
C GLU A 79 -9.88 22.54 5.20
N GLN A 80 -9.38 22.22 6.40
CA GLN A 80 -8.78 20.92 6.68
C GLN A 80 -9.80 19.78 6.58
N TYR A 81 -11.01 19.95 7.14
CA TYR A 81 -12.07 18.94 7.03
C TYR A 81 -12.61 18.79 5.61
N GLU A 82 -12.77 19.89 4.87
CA GLU A 82 -13.17 19.86 3.49
C GLU A 82 -12.14 19.11 2.62
N MET A 83 -10.85 19.34 2.86
CA MET A 83 -9.78 18.62 2.21
C MET A 83 -9.84 17.11 2.53
N PHE A 84 -10.04 16.72 3.79
CA PHE A 84 -10.17 15.31 4.15
C PHE A 84 -11.37 14.66 3.48
N GLY A 85 -12.51 15.34 3.40
CA GLY A 85 -13.68 14.84 2.68
C GLY A 85 -13.41 14.61 1.20
N MET A 86 -12.68 15.54 0.55
CA MET A 86 -12.28 15.40 -0.85
C MET A 86 -11.35 14.19 -1.05
N PHE A 87 -10.33 14.04 -0.22
CA PHE A 87 -9.41 12.90 -0.33
C PHE A 87 -10.12 11.58 -0.03
N LEU A 88 -11.05 11.56 0.91
CA LEU A 88 -11.86 10.38 1.22
C LEU A 88 -12.63 9.88 -0.01
N VAL A 89 -13.33 10.78 -0.70
CA VAL A 89 -14.05 10.43 -1.94
C VAL A 89 -13.08 9.94 -3.02
N LEU A 90 -11.94 10.62 -3.18
CA LEU A 90 -10.92 10.24 -4.15
C LEU A 90 -10.35 8.83 -3.85
N TYR A 91 -10.01 8.54 -2.59
CA TYR A 91 -9.51 7.21 -2.20
C TYR A 91 -10.57 6.12 -2.33
N CYS A 92 -11.84 6.42 -2.05
CA CYS A 92 -12.93 5.49 -2.33
C CYS A 92 -13.01 5.16 -3.82
N ALA A 93 -12.92 6.17 -4.68
CA ALA A 93 -12.95 5.96 -6.13
C ALA A 93 -11.75 5.13 -6.61
N ILE A 94 -10.53 5.46 -6.17
CA ILE A 94 -9.31 4.70 -6.47
C ILE A 94 -9.43 3.26 -5.96
N GLY A 95 -9.91 3.07 -4.73
CA GLY A 95 -10.12 1.76 -4.13
C GLY A 95 -11.09 0.89 -4.93
N LEU A 96 -12.19 1.46 -5.38
CA LEU A 96 -13.15 0.76 -6.23
C LEU A 96 -12.54 0.36 -7.58
N VAL A 97 -11.76 1.24 -8.19
CA VAL A 97 -11.04 0.94 -9.45
C VAL A 97 -10.02 -0.18 -9.23
N ALA A 98 -9.23 -0.10 -8.17
CA ALA A 98 -8.22 -1.12 -7.83
C ALA A 98 -8.87 -2.48 -7.55
N LEU A 99 -9.98 -2.51 -6.80
CA LEU A 99 -10.75 -3.72 -6.53
C LEU A 99 -11.35 -4.30 -7.83
N GLY A 100 -11.94 -3.46 -8.67
CA GLY A 100 -12.50 -3.87 -9.96
C GLY A 100 -11.43 -4.45 -10.88
N ALA A 101 -10.27 -3.80 -10.98
CA ALA A 101 -9.14 -4.28 -11.78
C ALA A 101 -8.57 -5.60 -11.20
N GLY A 102 -8.35 -5.68 -9.90
CA GLY A 102 -7.87 -6.89 -9.22
C GLY A 102 -8.84 -8.06 -9.36
N PHE A 103 -10.13 -7.82 -9.24
CA PHE A 103 -11.15 -8.83 -9.46
C PHE A 103 -11.24 -9.25 -10.93
N GLY A 104 -11.12 -8.30 -11.86
CA GLY A 104 -11.04 -8.58 -13.29
C GLY A 104 -9.87 -9.49 -13.63
N LEU A 105 -8.67 -9.20 -13.09
CA LEU A 105 -7.50 -10.05 -13.24
C LEU A 105 -7.72 -11.44 -12.65
N TYR A 106 -8.34 -11.52 -11.47
CA TYR A 106 -8.70 -12.80 -10.83
C TYR A 106 -9.58 -13.67 -11.73
N LEU A 107 -10.60 -13.09 -12.37
CA LEU A 107 -11.49 -13.83 -13.28
C LEU A 107 -10.79 -14.30 -14.57
N HIS A 108 -9.74 -13.62 -15.00
CA HIS A 108 -9.02 -13.91 -16.23
C HIS A 108 -7.67 -14.64 -16.00
N ILE A 109 -7.40 -15.12 -14.78
CA ILE A 109 -6.14 -15.82 -14.46
C ILE A 109 -5.91 -17.00 -15.42
N ASP A 110 -6.91 -17.80 -15.69
CA ASP A 110 -6.80 -18.98 -16.56
C ASP A 110 -6.47 -18.58 -18.02
N THR A 111 -7.04 -17.46 -18.48
CA THR A 111 -6.77 -16.96 -19.83
C THR A 111 -5.38 -16.35 -19.95
N LEU A 112 -4.88 -15.72 -18.89
CA LEU A 112 -3.58 -15.04 -18.88
C LEU A 112 -2.41 -16.00 -18.64
N PHE A 113 -2.61 -17.03 -17.82
CA PHE A 113 -1.53 -17.89 -17.33
C PHE A 113 -1.77 -19.38 -17.62
N GLY A 114 -2.94 -19.76 -18.15
CA GLY A 114 -3.32 -21.14 -18.38
C GLY A 114 -2.39 -21.92 -19.31
N ASP A 115 -1.78 -21.23 -20.28
CA ASP A 115 -0.84 -21.85 -21.23
C ASP A 115 0.57 -22.04 -20.64
N THR A 116 0.88 -21.37 -19.53
CA THR A 116 2.24 -21.34 -18.95
C THR A 116 2.35 -22.03 -17.59
N MET A 117 1.24 -22.28 -16.92
CA MET A 117 1.18 -22.81 -15.55
C MET A 117 0.37 -24.09 -15.48
N SER A 118 0.77 -24.99 -14.58
CA SER A 118 -0.01 -26.18 -14.26
C SER A 118 -1.31 -25.83 -13.55
N PRO A 119 -2.33 -26.71 -13.56
CA PRO A 119 -3.58 -26.47 -12.82
C PRO A 119 -3.40 -26.25 -11.30
N GLU A 120 -2.37 -26.90 -10.73
CA GLU A 120 -2.04 -26.73 -9.31
C GLU A 120 -1.47 -25.33 -9.04
N GLU A 121 -0.54 -24.85 -9.89
CA GLU A 121 0.04 -23.52 -9.80
C GLU A 121 -1.01 -22.42 -10.01
N LEU A 122 -1.91 -22.59 -10.99
CA LEU A 122 -3.04 -21.69 -11.20
C LEU A 122 -3.94 -21.60 -9.97
N GLY A 123 -4.20 -22.71 -9.29
CA GLY A 123 -4.95 -22.73 -8.03
C GLY A 123 -4.26 -21.90 -6.95
N LYS A 124 -2.94 -22.02 -6.79
CA LYS A 124 -2.15 -21.23 -5.83
C LYS A 124 -2.14 -19.74 -6.16
N VAL A 125 -1.92 -19.39 -7.44
CA VAL A 125 -1.96 -17.99 -7.91
C VAL A 125 -3.32 -17.38 -7.66
N ARG A 126 -4.42 -18.12 -7.90
CA ARG A 126 -5.79 -17.64 -7.66
C ARG A 126 -6.03 -17.30 -6.20
N VAL A 127 -5.61 -18.17 -5.27
CA VAL A 127 -5.74 -17.91 -3.82
C VAL A 127 -4.87 -16.73 -3.40
N MET A 128 -3.62 -16.66 -3.83
CA MET A 128 -2.72 -15.55 -3.51
C MET A 128 -3.25 -14.21 -4.04
N MET A 129 -3.74 -14.19 -5.29
CA MET A 129 -4.33 -12.99 -5.89
C MET A 129 -5.53 -12.50 -5.09
N LEU A 130 -6.44 -13.41 -4.71
CA LEU A 130 -7.61 -13.08 -3.91
C LEU A 130 -7.22 -12.46 -2.56
N LEU A 131 -6.28 -13.09 -1.86
CA LEU A 131 -5.79 -12.59 -0.56
C LEU A 131 -5.13 -11.21 -0.70
N MET A 132 -4.34 -10.99 -1.74
CA MET A 132 -3.66 -9.71 -1.95
C MET A 132 -4.61 -8.60 -2.39
N VAL A 133 -5.59 -8.87 -3.25
CA VAL A 133 -6.64 -7.91 -3.62
C VAL A 133 -7.47 -7.52 -2.39
N PHE A 134 -7.79 -8.50 -1.53
CA PHE A 134 -8.47 -8.23 -0.27
C PHE A 134 -7.61 -7.39 0.68
N ASN A 135 -6.31 -7.65 0.74
CA ASN A 135 -5.37 -6.85 1.53
C ASN A 135 -5.33 -5.38 1.08
N ILE A 136 -5.33 -5.11 -0.23
CA ILE A 136 -5.41 -3.73 -0.75
C ILE A 136 -6.70 -3.06 -0.29
N ALA A 137 -7.84 -3.73 -0.43
CA ALA A 137 -9.13 -3.20 0.00
C ALA A 137 -9.13 -2.86 1.50
N PHE A 138 -8.57 -3.75 2.32
CA PHE A 138 -8.48 -3.57 3.76
C PHE A 138 -7.53 -2.42 4.13
N THR A 139 -6.39 -2.31 3.46
CA THR A 139 -5.41 -1.24 3.67
C THR A 139 -6.01 0.13 3.33
N LEU A 140 -6.69 0.24 2.21
CA LEU A 140 -7.39 1.46 1.81
C LEU A 140 -8.51 1.82 2.79
N SER A 141 -9.22 0.82 3.34
CA SER A 141 -10.25 1.02 4.36
C SER A 141 -9.67 1.51 5.70
N LEU A 142 -8.50 0.99 6.12
CA LEU A 142 -7.85 1.41 7.37
C LEU A 142 -7.32 2.85 7.32
N ILE A 143 -6.83 3.30 6.16
CA ILE A 143 -6.44 4.70 5.96
C ILE A 143 -7.64 5.62 6.22
N HIS A 144 -8.84 5.17 5.87
CA HIS A 144 -10.10 5.88 6.13
C HIS A 144 -10.43 6.03 7.61
N ILE A 145 -10.12 5.02 8.44
CA ILE A 145 -10.52 4.98 9.86
C ILE A 145 -9.53 5.75 10.74
N SER A 146 -8.26 5.82 10.36
CA SER A 146 -7.21 6.36 11.24
C SER A 146 -7.08 7.89 11.20
N GLU A 147 -7.57 8.57 10.17
CA GLU A 147 -7.38 10.02 10.01
C GLU A 147 -8.46 10.91 10.62
N PRO A 148 -9.77 10.63 10.64
CA PRO A 148 -10.76 11.54 11.18
C PRO A 148 -10.98 11.42 12.69
N THR A 149 -10.46 10.41 13.37
CA THR A 149 -10.82 10.08 14.75
C THR A 149 -9.85 10.55 15.83
N ARG A 150 -8.96 11.51 15.58
CA ARG A 150 -8.33 12.22 16.69
C ARG A 150 -9.24 13.37 17.14
N PRO A 151 -10.09 13.16 18.15
CA PRO A 151 -10.87 14.26 18.72
C PRO A 151 -9.89 15.27 19.29
N LEU A 152 -10.14 16.54 18.96
CA LEU A 152 -9.54 17.70 19.59
C LEU A 152 -9.97 17.76 21.06
N TYR A 153 -9.43 16.89 21.89
CA TYR A 153 -9.44 17.07 23.34
C TYR A 153 -8.02 17.35 23.79
N ILE A 154 -7.61 18.62 23.64
CA ILE A 154 -6.72 19.29 24.59
C ILE A 154 -7.13 20.78 24.51
N SER A 155 -8.00 21.17 25.40
CA SER A 155 -8.16 22.55 25.87
C SER A 155 -6.95 22.96 26.68
#